data_381fd3cd07ea354fa44d8a1535bc67bc
#
_entry.id   381fd3cd07ea354fa44d8a1535bc67bc
#
_cell.length_a   1.000
_cell.length_b   1.000
_cell.length_c   1.000
_cell.angle_alpha   90.00
_cell.angle_beta   90.00
_cell.angle_gamma   90.00
#
_symmetry.space_group_name_H-M   'P 1'
#
loop_
_entity.id
_entity.type
_entity.pdbx_description
1 polymer ?
#
loop_
_entity_poly.entity_id
_entity_poly.type
_entity_poly.pdbx_seq_one_letter_code
_entity_poly.pdbx_strand_id
1 'polypeptide(L)'
;VSYTYYSLRHLPYTVLMDITVTAKKDITITGASVMEAPDALRDVQNYYNEIDRPHVVISLLTSSAKSPTGKLLMCASNTFLFSEHHGQEPRVIHEMWDNNMHLMKFSRKIRAGETYRYTIAGSSITSAHHDDPLNEAERATIFAKLEGRERLINFHTKAWDELWKSDIQIDGDAQSQQDIHSMMYHLYSFTREGTALSPSPMGLSGLGYNGHVFWDTDLWMFPAVLVLNPAIA
;
A
#
# COMPACT_ATOMS: atom_id res chain seq x y z
N VAL A 1 -6.96 -19.80 -2.12
CA VAL A 1 -6.86 -18.37 -1.81
C VAL A 1 -5.73 -17.79 -2.61
N SER A 2 -5.94 -16.61 -3.20
CA SER A 2 -4.90 -15.84 -3.87
C SER A 2 -4.81 -14.42 -3.29
N TYR A 3 -3.61 -13.88 -3.30
CA TYR A 3 -3.31 -12.53 -2.83
C TYR A 3 -2.65 -11.74 -3.96
N THR A 4 -3.08 -10.51 -4.15
CA THR A 4 -2.45 -9.57 -5.09
C THR A 4 -2.18 -8.25 -4.38
N TYR A 5 -0.96 -7.76 -4.46
CA TYR A 5 -0.51 -6.55 -3.78
C TYR A 5 -0.28 -5.43 -4.80
N TYR A 6 -0.72 -4.22 -4.46
CA TYR A 6 -0.49 -3.02 -5.23
C TYR A 6 0.10 -1.93 -4.34
N SER A 7 1.30 -1.47 -4.64
CA SER A 7 1.80 -0.20 -4.13
C SER A 7 1.33 0.88 -5.09
N LEU A 8 0.36 1.69 -4.68
CA LEU A 8 -0.34 2.58 -5.61
C LEU A 8 0.57 3.69 -6.13
N ARG A 9 0.85 3.67 -7.45
CA ARG A 9 1.77 4.65 -8.07
C ARG A 9 1.24 6.07 -8.01
N HIS A 10 -0.06 6.26 -8.23
CA HIS A 10 -0.73 7.57 -8.22
C HIS A 10 -1.06 8.11 -6.81
N LEU A 11 -1.08 7.23 -5.80
CA LEU A 11 -1.41 7.59 -4.42
C LEU A 11 -0.26 7.14 -3.49
N PRO A 12 0.72 8.03 -3.23
CA PRO A 12 1.86 7.73 -2.38
C PRO A 12 1.41 7.25 -0.99
N TYR A 13 2.23 6.39 -0.39
CA TYR A 13 2.03 5.84 0.96
C TYR A 13 0.79 4.95 1.13
N THR A 14 0.09 4.62 0.03
CA THR A 14 -1.12 3.80 0.04
C THR A 14 -0.90 2.51 -0.71
N VAL A 15 -1.37 1.42 -0.12
CA VAL A 15 -1.28 0.06 -0.66
C VAL A 15 -2.64 -0.59 -0.69
N LEU A 16 -2.82 -1.52 -1.63
CA LEU A 16 -3.97 -2.42 -1.65
C LEU A 16 -3.47 -3.86 -1.55
N MET A 17 -4.21 -4.68 -0.82
CA MET A 17 -4.07 -6.13 -0.84
C MET A 17 -5.41 -6.74 -1.21
N ASP A 18 -5.49 -7.29 -2.42
CA ASP A 18 -6.65 -8.06 -2.88
C ASP A 18 -6.57 -9.49 -2.39
N ILE A 19 -7.64 -9.97 -1.80
CA ILE A 19 -7.78 -11.35 -1.35
C ILE A 19 -8.95 -11.97 -2.10
N THR A 20 -8.68 -13.06 -2.81
CA THR A 20 -9.70 -13.83 -3.53
C THR A 20 -9.75 -15.26 -3.00
N VAL A 21 -10.94 -15.70 -2.59
CA VAL A 21 -11.17 -17.04 -2.03
C VAL A 21 -12.17 -17.76 -2.92
N THR A 22 -11.78 -18.90 -3.51
CA THR A 22 -12.69 -19.80 -4.24
C THR A 22 -12.98 -21.01 -3.39
N ALA A 23 -14.24 -21.23 -3.04
CA ALA A 23 -14.69 -22.30 -2.17
C ALA A 23 -14.90 -23.60 -2.94
N LYS A 24 -14.30 -24.71 -2.47
CA LYS A 24 -14.57 -26.07 -3.01
C LYS A 24 -15.78 -26.75 -2.35
N LYS A 25 -16.24 -26.24 -1.22
CA LYS A 25 -17.40 -26.68 -0.46
C LYS A 25 -17.99 -25.47 0.28
N ASP A 26 -19.20 -25.60 0.82
CA ASP A 26 -19.76 -24.55 1.67
C ASP A 26 -18.88 -24.31 2.88
N ILE A 27 -18.43 -23.07 3.06
CA ILE A 27 -17.55 -22.69 4.17
C ILE A 27 -17.93 -21.31 4.71
N THR A 28 -17.54 -21.05 5.94
CA THR A 28 -17.48 -19.69 6.49
C THR A 28 -16.01 -19.26 6.50
N ILE A 29 -15.72 -18.14 5.85
CA ILE A 29 -14.40 -17.50 5.94
C ILE A 29 -14.43 -16.44 7.03
N THR A 30 -13.29 -16.23 7.66
CA THR A 30 -13.01 -15.04 8.48
C THR A 30 -11.85 -14.30 7.83
N GLY A 31 -12.11 -13.08 7.38
CA GLY A 31 -11.05 -12.16 6.94
C GLY A 31 -10.66 -11.26 8.10
N ALA A 32 -9.35 -11.11 8.34
CA ALA A 32 -8.83 -10.23 9.37
C ALA A 32 -7.75 -9.31 8.81
N SER A 33 -7.76 -8.06 9.25
CA SER A 33 -6.66 -7.13 9.08
C SER A 33 -6.05 -6.89 10.45
N VAL A 34 -4.78 -7.28 10.62
CA VAL A 34 -4.05 -7.17 11.88
C VAL A 34 -3.05 -6.02 11.74
N MET A 35 -3.00 -5.18 12.73
CA MET A 35 -2.01 -4.13 12.85
C MET A 35 -1.19 -4.38 14.11
N GLU A 36 0.10 -4.62 13.91
CA GLU A 36 1.06 -4.90 14.95
C GLU A 36 2.23 -3.92 14.83
N ALA A 37 2.50 -3.21 15.91
CA ALA A 37 3.64 -2.33 15.96
C ALA A 37 4.90 -3.12 16.34
N PRO A 38 6.00 -3.04 15.54
CA PRO A 38 7.26 -3.65 15.90
C PRO A 38 7.77 -3.18 17.27
N ASP A 39 8.43 -4.08 18.03
CA ASP A 39 8.96 -3.81 19.38
C ASP A 39 9.95 -2.63 19.45
N ALA A 40 10.59 -2.30 18.35
CA ALA A 40 11.48 -1.15 18.26
C ALA A 40 10.75 0.21 18.34
N LEU A 41 9.46 0.24 18.04
CA LEU A 41 8.65 1.46 18.12
C LEU A 41 8.21 1.73 19.56
N ARG A 42 7.99 3.00 19.88
CA ARG A 42 7.63 3.48 21.22
C ARG A 42 6.29 4.18 21.24
N ASP A 43 5.68 4.25 22.40
CA ASP A 43 4.45 5.01 22.66
C ASP A 43 3.34 4.63 21.65
N VAL A 44 3.14 3.33 21.46
CA VAL A 44 2.12 2.81 20.54
C VAL A 44 0.74 3.19 21.05
N GLN A 45 -0.07 3.74 20.15
CA GLN A 45 -1.47 4.06 20.39
C GLN A 45 -2.32 3.47 19.28
N ASN A 46 -3.35 2.76 19.65
CA ASN A 46 -4.25 2.06 18.74
C ASN A 46 -5.65 2.70 18.79
N TYR A 47 -6.21 2.94 17.62
CA TYR A 47 -7.52 3.55 17.44
C TYR A 47 -8.38 2.69 16.53
N TYR A 48 -9.67 2.63 16.82
CA TYR A 48 -10.67 2.10 15.93
C TYR A 48 -11.83 3.10 15.84
N ASN A 49 -12.13 3.50 14.62
CA ASN A 49 -13.23 4.42 14.34
C ASN A 49 -14.18 3.79 13.32
N GLU A 50 -15.47 3.94 13.53
CA GLU A 50 -16.49 3.61 12.54
C GLU A 50 -17.19 4.89 12.09
N ILE A 51 -17.07 5.20 10.80
CA ILE A 51 -17.70 6.34 10.16
C ILE A 51 -18.94 5.81 9.44
N ASP A 52 -20.12 6.05 10.02
CA ASP A 52 -21.40 5.68 9.42
C ASP A 52 -22.03 6.89 8.73
N ARG A 53 -22.30 6.74 7.45
CA ARG A 53 -22.95 7.73 6.59
C ARG A 53 -23.99 7.02 5.72
N PRO A 54 -25.02 7.75 5.21
CA PRO A 54 -26.11 7.15 4.44
C PRO A 54 -25.71 6.26 3.28
N HIS A 55 -24.50 6.42 2.75
CA HIS A 55 -24.04 5.72 1.53
C HIS A 55 -22.77 4.89 1.74
N VAL A 56 -22.17 4.91 2.93
CA VAL A 56 -20.93 4.19 3.21
C VAL A 56 -20.72 3.98 4.70
N VAL A 57 -20.24 2.79 5.04
CA VAL A 57 -19.66 2.52 6.38
C VAL A 57 -18.17 2.30 6.21
N ILE A 58 -17.37 3.02 6.97
CA ILE A 58 -15.91 2.94 6.94
C ILE A 58 -15.41 2.53 8.31
N SER A 59 -14.90 1.32 8.44
CA SER A 59 -14.21 0.85 9.63
C SER A 59 -12.72 1.16 9.49
N LEU A 60 -12.21 2.06 10.31
CA LEU A 60 -10.80 2.46 10.31
C LEU A 60 -10.05 1.80 11.46
N LEU A 61 -9.05 1.03 11.13
CA LEU A 61 -8.07 0.49 12.08
C LEU A 61 -6.81 1.35 11.94
N THR A 62 -6.41 2.04 13.00
CA THR A 62 -5.31 3.01 12.96
C THR A 62 -4.36 2.79 14.12
N SER A 63 -3.06 2.84 13.87
CA SER A 63 -2.04 2.86 14.92
C SER A 63 -1.07 4.02 14.69
N SER A 64 -0.64 4.63 15.78
CA SER A 64 0.46 5.58 15.78
C SER A 64 1.55 5.13 16.75
N ALA A 65 2.80 5.39 16.40
CA ALA A 65 3.94 5.05 17.24
C ALA A 65 5.11 6.00 16.96
N LYS A 66 5.96 6.19 17.95
CA LYS A 66 7.21 6.94 17.78
C LYS A 66 8.34 6.05 17.28
N SER A 67 9.22 6.62 16.46
CA SER A 67 10.47 5.97 16.06
C SER A 67 11.31 5.60 17.29
N PRO A 68 12.31 4.69 17.17
CA PRO A 68 13.17 4.31 18.28
C PRO A 68 13.88 5.49 18.94
N THR A 69 14.18 6.53 18.19
CA THR A 69 14.77 7.78 18.69
C THR A 69 13.76 8.73 19.33
N GLY A 70 12.47 8.48 19.19
CA GLY A 70 11.38 9.35 19.63
C GLY A 70 11.16 10.62 18.78
N LYS A 71 11.94 10.80 17.71
CA LYS A 71 11.93 12.04 16.91
C LYS A 71 10.84 12.07 15.84
N LEU A 72 10.41 10.91 15.35
CA LEU A 72 9.41 10.80 14.30
C LEU A 72 8.16 10.10 14.83
N LEU A 73 7.01 10.62 14.47
CA LEU A 73 5.73 9.95 14.61
C LEU A 73 5.44 9.17 13.33
N MET A 74 5.10 7.90 13.46
CA MET A 74 4.72 6.99 12.38
C MET A 74 3.25 6.61 12.60
N CYS A 75 2.44 6.72 11.57
CA CYS A 75 1.03 6.40 11.61
C CYS A 75 0.67 5.48 10.46
N ALA A 76 -0.14 4.48 10.74
CA ALA A 76 -0.70 3.60 9.74
C ALA A 76 -2.20 3.46 9.95
N SER A 77 -2.96 3.43 8.86
CA SER A 77 -4.40 3.23 8.89
C SER A 77 -4.81 2.25 7.81
N ASN A 78 -5.83 1.44 8.05
CA ASN A 78 -6.38 0.56 7.03
C ASN A 78 -7.89 0.37 7.17
N THR A 79 -8.51 -0.11 6.08
CA THR A 79 -9.94 -0.40 5.99
C THR A 79 -10.21 -1.55 5.03
N PHE A 80 -11.38 -2.17 5.13
CA PHE A 80 -11.86 -3.13 4.14
C PHE A 80 -12.63 -2.43 3.00
N LEU A 81 -12.38 -2.89 1.78
CA LEU A 81 -13.19 -2.64 0.60
C LEU A 81 -13.88 -3.96 0.23
N PHE A 82 -15.17 -4.00 0.42
CA PHE A 82 -15.99 -5.15 0.07
C PHE A 82 -16.55 -5.01 -1.36
N SER A 83 -16.89 -6.13 -1.99
CA SER A 83 -17.53 -6.15 -3.30
C SER A 83 -19.05 -5.94 -3.25
N GLU A 84 -19.63 -6.06 -2.07
CA GLU A 84 -21.05 -5.85 -1.82
C GLU A 84 -21.44 -4.38 -1.89
N HIS A 85 -22.70 -4.14 -2.24
CA HIS A 85 -23.28 -2.81 -2.14
C HIS A 85 -23.42 -2.38 -0.68
N HIS A 86 -23.41 -1.08 -0.46
CA HIS A 86 -23.67 -0.50 0.85
C HIS A 86 -24.93 -1.09 1.51
N GLY A 87 -24.82 -1.42 2.80
CA GLY A 87 -25.87 -2.08 3.58
C GLY A 87 -25.91 -3.61 3.46
N GLN A 88 -25.14 -4.21 2.56
CA GLN A 88 -24.96 -5.66 2.41
C GLN A 88 -23.53 -6.12 2.76
N GLU A 89 -22.67 -5.18 3.09
CA GLU A 89 -21.30 -5.47 3.50
C GLU A 89 -21.27 -6.32 4.79
N PRO A 90 -20.30 -7.23 4.92
CA PRO A 90 -20.11 -7.95 6.18
C PRO A 90 -19.87 -6.99 7.35
N ARG A 91 -20.45 -7.32 8.50
CA ARG A 91 -20.19 -6.56 9.73
C ARG A 91 -18.72 -6.73 10.15
N VAL A 92 -18.05 -5.62 10.37
CA VAL A 92 -16.68 -5.60 10.89
C VAL A 92 -16.71 -5.56 12.41
N ILE A 93 -15.80 -6.29 13.04
CA ILE A 93 -15.63 -6.36 14.50
C ILE A 93 -14.19 -6.00 14.81
N HIS A 94 -13.98 -5.09 15.73
CA HIS A 94 -12.69 -4.71 16.27
C HIS A 94 -12.33 -5.54 17.51
N GLU A 95 -11.07 -5.94 17.62
CA GLU A 95 -10.51 -6.60 18.80
C GLU A 95 -9.14 -6.00 19.14
N MET A 96 -8.93 -5.76 20.41
CA MET A 96 -7.63 -5.42 20.98
C MET A 96 -7.02 -6.70 21.56
N TRP A 97 -5.81 -7.09 21.11
CA TRP A 97 -5.14 -8.28 21.64
C TRP A 97 -4.10 -7.94 22.70
N ASP A 98 -3.35 -6.85 22.48
CA ASP A 98 -2.46 -6.26 23.48
C ASP A 98 -2.20 -4.77 23.15
N ASN A 99 -1.25 -4.15 23.85
CA ASN A 99 -0.93 -2.74 23.65
C ASN A 99 -0.31 -2.42 22.28
N ASN A 100 0.31 -3.41 21.64
CA ASN A 100 1.00 -3.26 20.36
C ASN A 100 0.22 -3.84 19.19
N MET A 101 -0.86 -4.59 19.46
CA MET A 101 -1.57 -5.34 18.44
C MET A 101 -3.08 -5.20 18.57
N HIS A 102 -3.71 -4.81 17.49
CA HIS A 102 -5.18 -4.84 17.36
C HIS A 102 -5.57 -5.28 15.94
N LEU A 103 -6.82 -5.63 15.79
CA LEU A 103 -7.32 -6.11 14.52
C LEU A 103 -8.77 -5.72 14.28
N MET A 104 -9.15 -5.71 13.03
CA MET A 104 -10.53 -5.77 12.59
C MET A 104 -10.76 -7.02 11.76
N LYS A 105 -11.93 -7.65 11.92
CA LYS A 105 -12.30 -8.87 11.23
C LYS A 105 -13.74 -8.88 10.80
N PHE A 106 -14.05 -9.70 9.81
CA PHE A 106 -15.41 -10.00 9.39
C PHE A 106 -15.56 -11.50 9.11
N SER A 107 -16.80 -11.98 9.06
CA SER A 107 -17.11 -13.35 8.64
C SER A 107 -18.10 -13.35 7.49
N ARG A 108 -17.90 -14.24 6.52
CA ARG A 108 -18.75 -14.42 5.34
C ARG A 108 -18.94 -15.90 5.04
N LYS A 109 -20.20 -16.29 4.80
CA LYS A 109 -20.51 -17.63 4.26
C LYS A 109 -20.39 -17.59 2.75
N ILE A 110 -19.68 -18.54 2.16
CA ILE A 110 -19.55 -18.74 0.73
C ILE A 110 -19.88 -20.17 0.37
N ARG A 111 -20.56 -20.36 -0.78
CA ARG A 111 -21.01 -21.67 -1.25
C ARG A 111 -19.94 -22.37 -2.06
N ALA A 112 -20.09 -23.68 -2.23
CA ALA A 112 -19.25 -24.45 -3.14
C ALA A 112 -19.28 -23.86 -4.57
N GLY A 113 -18.11 -23.63 -5.16
CA GLY A 113 -17.94 -23.00 -6.47
C GLY A 113 -17.97 -21.47 -6.46
N GLU A 114 -18.39 -20.83 -5.38
CA GLU A 114 -18.41 -19.38 -5.26
C GLU A 114 -16.99 -18.82 -5.09
N THR A 115 -16.72 -17.70 -5.75
CA THR A 115 -15.49 -16.91 -5.58
C THR A 115 -15.85 -15.59 -4.92
N TYR A 116 -15.28 -15.35 -3.74
CA TYR A 116 -15.45 -14.12 -2.98
C TYR A 116 -14.17 -13.30 -3.00
N ARG A 117 -14.30 -11.99 -3.21
CA ARG A 117 -13.18 -11.05 -3.20
C ARG A 117 -13.44 -9.92 -2.20
N TYR A 118 -12.41 -9.57 -1.47
CA TYR A 118 -12.35 -8.34 -0.69
C TYR A 118 -10.93 -7.77 -0.76
N THR A 119 -10.80 -6.50 -0.46
CA THR A 119 -9.51 -5.77 -0.50
C THR A 119 -9.26 -5.12 0.85
N ILE A 120 -8.03 -5.12 1.29
CA ILE A 120 -7.56 -4.27 2.37
C ILE A 120 -6.84 -3.08 1.72
N ALA A 121 -7.31 -1.86 1.99
CA ALA A 121 -6.62 -0.64 1.64
C ALA A 121 -5.96 -0.08 2.89
N GLY A 122 -4.69 0.29 2.80
CA GLY A 122 -3.96 0.84 3.93
C GLY A 122 -2.97 1.92 3.51
N SER A 123 -2.67 2.80 4.44
CA SER A 123 -1.68 3.85 4.29
C SER A 123 -0.70 3.88 5.46
N SER A 124 0.53 4.33 5.20
CA SER A 124 1.54 4.53 6.24
C SER A 124 2.25 5.86 6.01
N ILE A 125 2.16 6.76 6.97
CA ILE A 125 2.63 8.14 6.88
C ILE A 125 3.47 8.50 8.09
N THR A 126 4.45 9.37 7.92
CA THR A 126 5.34 9.80 9.01
C THR A 126 5.45 11.31 9.11
N SER A 127 5.79 11.80 10.30
CA SER A 127 6.06 13.22 10.53
C SER A 127 7.35 13.74 9.86
N ALA A 128 8.09 12.87 9.16
CA ALA A 128 9.19 13.30 8.31
C ALA A 128 8.71 14.07 7.06
N HIS A 129 7.48 13.83 6.63
CA HIS A 129 6.93 14.36 5.39
C HIS A 129 5.59 15.08 5.55
N HIS A 130 4.90 14.88 6.69
CA HIS A 130 3.58 15.45 6.95
C HIS A 130 3.51 15.96 8.39
N ASP A 131 3.01 17.16 8.58
CA ASP A 131 2.88 17.79 9.92
C ASP A 131 1.90 17.04 10.81
N ASP A 132 0.85 16.45 10.24
CA ASP A 132 -0.17 15.65 10.93
C ASP A 132 -0.31 14.26 10.31
N PRO A 133 0.65 13.34 10.56
CA PRO A 133 0.67 12.03 9.94
C PRO A 133 -0.51 11.13 10.33
N LEU A 134 -1.13 11.35 11.50
CA LEU A 134 -2.29 10.57 11.94
C LEU A 134 -3.50 10.87 11.06
N ASN A 135 -3.88 12.14 10.95
CA ASN A 135 -4.99 12.55 10.10
C ASN A 135 -4.72 12.25 8.62
N GLU A 136 -3.49 12.43 8.14
CA GLU A 136 -3.17 12.12 6.75
C GLU A 136 -3.25 10.62 6.43
N ALA A 137 -2.84 9.74 7.35
CA ALA A 137 -3.02 8.29 7.18
C ALA A 137 -4.50 7.89 7.11
N GLU A 138 -5.33 8.42 8.02
CA GLU A 138 -6.78 8.17 7.99
C GLU A 138 -7.44 8.74 6.73
N ARG A 139 -7.11 9.97 6.34
CA ARG A 139 -7.65 10.62 5.13
C ARG A 139 -7.30 9.85 3.86
N ALA A 140 -6.06 9.40 3.72
CA ALA A 140 -5.65 8.58 2.56
C ALA A 140 -6.43 7.25 2.53
N THR A 141 -6.63 6.62 3.67
CA THR A 141 -7.41 5.38 3.79
C THR A 141 -8.90 5.59 3.50
N ILE A 142 -9.50 6.67 4.04
CA ILE A 142 -10.89 7.07 3.74
C ILE A 142 -11.04 7.35 2.24
N PHE A 143 -10.12 8.11 1.65
CA PHE A 143 -10.11 8.39 0.22
C PHE A 143 -10.08 7.08 -0.60
N ALA A 144 -9.20 6.14 -0.23
CA ALA A 144 -9.13 4.84 -0.91
C ALA A 144 -10.45 4.05 -0.80
N LYS A 145 -11.12 4.06 0.37
CA LYS A 145 -12.46 3.44 0.52
C LYS A 145 -13.50 4.10 -0.38
N LEU A 146 -13.52 5.43 -0.46
CA LEU A 146 -14.50 6.19 -1.24
C LEU A 146 -14.28 6.05 -2.76
N GLU A 147 -13.02 6.02 -3.20
CA GLU A 147 -12.68 5.78 -4.61
C GLU A 147 -13.02 4.36 -5.05
N GLY A 148 -12.86 3.40 -4.16
CA GLY A 148 -13.10 2.00 -4.44
C GLY A 148 -11.99 1.34 -5.26
N ARG A 149 -11.94 0.02 -5.17
CA ARG A 149 -10.89 -0.81 -5.74
C ARG A 149 -10.64 -0.58 -7.23
N GLU A 150 -11.70 -0.62 -8.03
CA GLU A 150 -11.57 -0.59 -9.49
C GLU A 150 -10.96 0.73 -10.00
N ARG A 151 -11.38 1.85 -9.40
CA ARG A 151 -10.84 3.17 -9.77
C ARG A 151 -9.39 3.31 -9.33
N LEU A 152 -9.05 2.84 -8.13
CA LEU A 152 -7.67 2.88 -7.63
C LEU A 152 -6.71 2.08 -8.51
N ILE A 153 -7.11 0.87 -8.93
CA ILE A 153 -6.28 0.05 -9.83
C ILE A 153 -6.17 0.69 -11.21
N ASN A 154 -7.26 1.25 -11.74
CA ASN A 154 -7.23 1.93 -13.04
C ASN A 154 -6.27 3.15 -13.02
N PHE A 155 -6.29 3.97 -11.98
CA PHE A 155 -5.36 5.09 -11.85
C PHE A 155 -3.91 4.61 -11.66
N HIS A 156 -3.70 3.54 -10.89
CA HIS A 156 -2.40 2.91 -10.74
C HIS A 156 -1.84 2.44 -12.09
N THR A 157 -2.64 1.71 -12.87
CA THR A 157 -2.25 1.23 -14.20
C THR A 157 -1.91 2.39 -15.13
N LYS A 158 -2.77 3.42 -15.19
CA LYS A 158 -2.50 4.62 -16.01
C LYS A 158 -1.19 5.33 -15.62
N ALA A 159 -0.89 5.40 -14.33
CA ALA A 159 0.34 6.01 -13.85
C ALA A 159 1.59 5.21 -14.28
N TRP A 160 1.49 3.89 -14.33
CA TRP A 160 2.55 3.04 -14.89
C TRP A 160 2.63 3.15 -16.41
N ASP A 161 1.49 3.14 -17.12
CA ASP A 161 1.44 3.30 -18.58
C ASP A 161 2.11 4.62 -19.01
N GLU A 162 1.95 5.68 -18.22
CA GLU A 162 2.60 6.97 -18.49
C GLU A 162 4.13 6.88 -18.39
N LEU A 163 4.63 6.19 -17.35
CA LEU A 163 6.07 5.98 -17.18
C LEU A 163 6.67 5.13 -18.32
N TRP A 164 5.96 4.08 -18.74
CA TRP A 164 6.40 3.19 -19.79
C TRP A 164 6.32 3.78 -21.21
N LYS A 165 5.87 5.04 -21.37
CA LYS A 165 6.03 5.76 -22.64
C LYS A 165 7.50 6.01 -22.98
N SER A 166 8.36 6.11 -21.97
CA SER A 166 9.81 6.12 -22.12
C SER A 166 10.32 4.70 -21.95
N ASP A 167 10.64 4.04 -23.06
CA ASP A 167 11.02 2.63 -23.09
C ASP A 167 12.34 2.44 -23.86
N ILE A 168 13.05 1.37 -23.54
CA ILE A 168 14.22 0.89 -24.28
C ILE A 168 13.84 -0.44 -24.92
N GLN A 169 13.82 -0.45 -26.24
CA GLN A 169 13.48 -1.64 -27.01
C GLN A 169 14.74 -2.29 -27.61
N ILE A 170 14.86 -3.61 -27.44
CA ILE A 170 15.96 -4.42 -27.94
C ILE A 170 15.42 -5.45 -28.92
N ASP A 171 15.78 -5.30 -30.19
CA ASP A 171 15.38 -6.24 -31.24
C ASP A 171 16.27 -7.49 -31.25
N GLY A 172 15.64 -8.65 -31.42
CA GLY A 172 16.34 -9.92 -31.66
C GLY A 172 16.81 -10.66 -30.39
N ASP A 173 16.69 -10.09 -29.20
CA ASP A 173 17.07 -10.75 -27.96
C ASP A 173 16.01 -10.52 -26.84
N ALA A 174 15.11 -11.50 -26.68
CA ALA A 174 14.05 -11.42 -25.68
C ALA A 174 14.57 -11.43 -24.23
N GLN A 175 15.72 -12.06 -23.96
CA GLN A 175 16.30 -12.08 -22.63
C GLN A 175 16.83 -10.70 -22.26
N SER A 176 17.60 -10.08 -23.13
CA SER A 176 18.10 -8.72 -22.91
C SER A 176 16.95 -7.70 -22.78
N GLN A 177 15.87 -7.86 -23.55
CA GLN A 177 14.68 -7.04 -23.41
C GLN A 177 14.04 -7.19 -22.01
N GLN A 178 13.93 -8.41 -21.53
CA GLN A 178 13.39 -8.66 -20.17
C GLN A 178 14.29 -8.07 -19.09
N ASP A 179 15.60 -8.21 -19.23
CA ASP A 179 16.57 -7.70 -18.28
C ASP A 179 16.52 -6.17 -18.17
N ILE A 180 16.48 -5.46 -19.31
CA ILE A 180 16.39 -3.99 -19.30
C ILE A 180 15.05 -3.51 -18.71
N HIS A 181 13.94 -4.16 -19.05
CA HIS A 181 12.64 -3.82 -18.46
C HIS A 181 12.61 -4.06 -16.95
N SER A 182 13.26 -5.14 -16.47
CA SER A 182 13.40 -5.40 -15.05
C SER A 182 14.19 -4.28 -14.35
N MET A 183 15.31 -3.85 -14.92
CA MET A 183 16.11 -2.74 -14.38
C MET A 183 15.33 -1.42 -14.36
N MET A 184 14.63 -1.08 -15.44
CA MET A 184 13.77 0.10 -15.52
C MET A 184 12.64 0.06 -14.49
N TYR A 185 11.98 -1.09 -14.33
CA TYR A 185 10.96 -1.27 -13.31
C TYR A 185 11.49 -1.01 -11.90
N HIS A 186 12.66 -1.54 -11.57
CA HIS A 186 13.30 -1.30 -10.28
C HIS A 186 13.60 0.18 -10.05
N LEU A 187 14.12 0.91 -11.05
CA LEU A 187 14.34 2.35 -10.95
C LEU A 187 13.03 3.12 -10.75
N TYR A 188 12.01 2.82 -11.53
CA TYR A 188 10.72 3.50 -11.44
C TYR A 188 9.95 3.19 -10.16
N SER A 189 10.10 2.00 -9.58
CA SER A 189 9.32 1.57 -8.44
C SER A 189 9.56 2.42 -7.18
N PHE A 190 10.76 2.96 -6.99
CA PHE A 190 11.13 3.75 -5.81
C PHE A 190 11.48 5.22 -6.10
N THR A 191 11.34 5.67 -7.34
CA THR A 191 11.45 7.08 -7.73
C THR A 191 10.08 7.67 -8.01
N ARG A 192 9.92 8.96 -7.72
CA ARG A 192 8.61 9.60 -7.83
C ARG A 192 8.75 11.08 -8.14
N GLU A 193 7.98 11.57 -9.10
CA GLU A 193 7.86 13.00 -9.38
C GLU A 193 7.28 13.75 -8.17
N GLY A 194 7.73 14.98 -7.97
CA GLY A 194 7.21 15.86 -6.93
C GLY A 194 7.62 15.51 -5.51
N THR A 195 8.61 14.63 -5.32
CA THR A 195 9.21 14.33 -4.02
C THR A 195 10.66 14.78 -3.97
N ALA A 196 11.13 15.16 -2.78
CA ALA A 196 12.55 15.44 -2.52
C ALA A 196 13.27 14.21 -1.95
N LEU A 197 12.83 13.00 -2.31
CA LEU A 197 13.35 11.73 -1.81
C LEU A 197 14.27 11.10 -2.86
N SER A 198 15.55 11.01 -2.53
CA SER A 198 16.53 10.34 -3.36
C SER A 198 16.54 8.83 -3.07
N PRO A 199 16.73 7.97 -4.09
CA PRO A 199 16.77 6.53 -3.91
C PRO A 199 18.04 6.07 -3.19
N SER A 200 17.90 5.06 -2.31
CA SER A 200 19.05 4.34 -1.76
C SER A 200 19.56 3.30 -2.76
N PRO A 201 20.82 2.79 -2.62
CA PRO A 201 21.37 1.80 -3.54
C PRO A 201 20.55 0.51 -3.64
N MET A 202 19.91 0.11 -2.54
CA MET A 202 19.10 -1.11 -2.51
C MET A 202 17.67 -0.91 -3.05
N GLY A 203 17.23 0.32 -3.25
CA GLY A 203 15.86 0.61 -3.64
C GLY A 203 14.86 -0.04 -2.68
N LEU A 204 13.92 -0.82 -3.22
CA LEU A 204 12.95 -1.61 -2.46
C LEU A 204 13.34 -3.10 -2.33
N SER A 205 14.51 -3.50 -2.84
CA SER A 205 14.91 -4.91 -2.89
C SER A 205 15.42 -5.47 -1.55
N GLY A 206 15.73 -4.63 -0.59
CA GLY A 206 16.20 -5.07 0.73
C GLY A 206 16.40 -3.91 1.71
N LEU A 207 16.74 -4.27 2.95
CA LEU A 207 17.01 -3.34 4.05
C LEU A 207 18.49 -2.93 4.16
N GLY A 208 19.31 -3.31 3.17
CA GLY A 208 20.73 -2.96 3.12
C GLY A 208 20.93 -1.44 3.14
N TYR A 209 22.03 -1.02 3.76
CA TYR A 209 22.39 0.39 3.94
C TYR A 209 21.34 1.25 4.68
N ASN A 210 20.33 0.63 5.30
CA ASN A 210 19.31 1.30 6.10
C ASN A 210 18.59 2.48 5.39
N GLY A 211 18.44 2.41 4.07
CA GLY A 211 17.85 3.48 3.27
C GLY A 211 18.70 4.72 3.06
N HIS A 212 19.98 4.70 3.46
CA HIS A 212 20.87 5.82 3.22
C HIS A 212 21.14 6.02 1.73
N VAL A 213 21.18 7.29 1.31
CA VAL A 213 21.57 7.70 -0.04
C VAL A 213 23.08 7.74 -0.15
N PHE A 214 23.63 7.16 -1.21
CA PHE A 214 25.07 7.11 -1.51
C PHE A 214 25.33 7.72 -2.89
N TRP A 215 26.57 7.79 -3.27
CA TRP A 215 27.04 8.28 -4.57
C TRP A 215 26.51 7.46 -5.76
N ASP A 216 26.05 6.24 -5.53
CA ASP A 216 25.37 5.40 -6.52
C ASP A 216 24.15 6.11 -7.14
N THR A 217 23.44 6.89 -6.34
CA THR A 217 22.29 7.68 -6.80
C THR A 217 22.71 8.68 -7.86
N ASP A 218 23.78 9.43 -7.61
CA ASP A 218 24.23 10.49 -8.50
C ASP A 218 24.90 9.96 -9.78
N LEU A 219 25.69 8.86 -9.66
CA LEU A 219 26.50 8.36 -10.76
C LEU A 219 25.81 7.32 -11.64
N TRP A 220 24.89 6.53 -11.06
CA TRP A 220 24.29 5.40 -11.77
C TRP A 220 22.79 5.54 -11.98
N MET A 221 22.05 6.02 -10.97
CA MET A 221 20.60 6.07 -11.05
C MET A 221 20.10 7.36 -11.70
N PHE A 222 20.58 8.52 -11.23
CA PHE A 222 20.16 9.83 -11.73
C PHE A 222 20.36 9.97 -13.25
N PRO A 223 21.52 9.63 -13.87
CA PRO A 223 21.68 9.78 -15.31
C PRO A 223 20.69 8.92 -16.11
N ALA A 224 20.40 7.71 -15.65
CA ALA A 224 19.43 6.83 -16.31
C ALA A 224 18.00 7.40 -16.20
N VAL A 225 17.61 7.86 -15.02
CA VAL A 225 16.29 8.47 -14.80
C VAL A 225 16.16 9.79 -15.57
N LEU A 226 17.22 10.60 -15.61
CA LEU A 226 17.22 11.88 -16.34
C LEU A 226 16.95 11.71 -17.84
N VAL A 227 17.52 10.67 -18.46
CA VAL A 227 17.29 10.40 -19.89
C VAL A 227 15.88 9.83 -20.13
N LEU A 228 15.42 8.92 -19.26
CA LEU A 228 14.16 8.22 -19.46
C LEU A 228 12.95 9.04 -18.99
N ASN A 229 13.09 9.75 -17.88
CA ASN A 229 11.99 10.53 -17.28
C ASN A 229 12.51 11.75 -16.51
N PRO A 230 12.80 12.86 -17.22
CA PRO A 230 13.40 14.07 -16.61
C PRO A 230 12.58 14.68 -15.47
N ALA A 231 11.26 14.50 -15.46
CA ALA A 231 10.39 15.02 -14.41
C ALA A 231 10.59 14.31 -13.06
N ILE A 232 11.14 13.09 -13.07
CA ILE A 232 11.47 12.34 -11.85
C ILE A 232 12.88 12.68 -11.35
N ALA A 233 13.80 12.96 -12.27
CA ALA A 233 15.21 13.24 -11.97
C ALA A 233 15.39 14.59 -11.26
#